data_3799294b5ab14812652cad2bf095746c
#
_entry.id   3799294b5ab14812652cad2bf095746c
#
_cell.length_a   1.000
_cell.length_b   1.000
_cell.length_c   1.000
_cell.angle_alpha   90.00
_cell.angle_beta   90.00
_cell.angle_gamma   90.00
#
_symmetry.space_group_name_H-M   'P 1'
#
loop_
_entity.id
_entity.type
_entity.pdbx_description
1 polymer ?
#
loop_
_entity_poly.entity_id
_entity_poly.type
_entity_poly.pdbx_seq_one_letter_code
_entity_poly.pdbx_strand_id
1 'polypeptide(L)'
;YIEIFGGSGAVLLGKEPSKFEVYNDIEGELVNFFRVVKNRPAELLLELDLLPLNSREEFISWLHFHDGSNEPTIHLPNQLEIIDRTTPAALMEEAGKLKTSLRKRSDYRDVRQAAAYLMRVRNSYSSSGRSFACQPFSVRTLFTQIWEMSRRLENVIIEQQSFEVLIPHYDREDSFFYGDPPYYDSEYVYDAEFGWDHHVLLRDTLAKCKGKWLVSQVDCQEIRYLFREYQILDFKRIHPMVQKYAPGK
;
A
#
# COMPACT_ATOMS: atom_id res chain seq x y z
N TYR A 1 12.04 -0.57 -15.62
CA TYR A 1 10.99 -1.45 -15.10
C TYR A 1 9.83 -0.63 -14.58
N ILE A 2 8.62 -0.95 -15.00
CA ILE A 2 7.39 -0.26 -14.62
C ILE A 2 6.39 -1.28 -14.09
N GLU A 3 5.99 -1.18 -12.82
CA GLU A 3 4.95 -1.98 -12.19
C GLU A 3 3.63 -1.22 -12.31
N ILE A 4 2.71 -1.73 -13.16
CA ILE A 4 1.47 -1.01 -13.55
C ILE A 4 0.43 -1.03 -12.43
N PHE A 5 0.26 -2.20 -11.81
CA PHE A 5 -0.64 -2.47 -10.68
C PHE A 5 0.23 -2.94 -9.52
N GLY A 6 0.73 -2.00 -8.74
CA GLY A 6 1.79 -2.28 -7.77
C GLY A 6 1.34 -3.11 -6.58
N GLY A 7 0.13 -2.88 -6.09
CA GLY A 7 -0.38 -3.59 -4.93
C GLY A 7 0.63 -3.55 -3.76
N SER A 8 0.93 -4.71 -3.20
CA SER A 8 1.93 -4.83 -2.12
C SER A 8 3.38 -4.53 -2.55
N GLY A 9 3.64 -4.31 -3.83
CA GLY A 9 4.99 -4.13 -4.38
C GLY A 9 5.85 -5.39 -4.32
N ALA A 10 5.26 -6.56 -4.22
CA ALA A 10 5.99 -7.81 -3.97
C ALA A 10 7.05 -8.10 -5.03
N VAL A 11 6.76 -7.83 -6.31
CA VAL A 11 7.70 -8.05 -7.40
C VAL A 11 8.78 -6.97 -7.40
N LEU A 12 8.41 -5.70 -7.30
CA LEU A 12 9.35 -4.58 -7.23
C LEU A 12 10.33 -4.73 -6.07
N LEU A 13 9.81 -5.03 -4.87
CA LEU A 13 10.63 -5.15 -3.66
C LEU A 13 11.49 -6.41 -3.66
N GLY A 14 11.02 -7.50 -4.30
CA GLY A 14 11.69 -8.80 -4.30
C GLY A 14 12.71 -9.00 -5.42
N LYS A 15 12.66 -8.20 -6.49
CA LYS A 15 13.62 -8.30 -7.61
C LYS A 15 14.87 -7.45 -7.37
N GLU A 16 15.94 -7.75 -8.08
CA GLU A 16 17.11 -6.89 -8.15
C GLU A 16 16.73 -5.50 -8.72
N PRO A 17 17.26 -4.39 -8.15
CA PRO A 17 16.98 -3.05 -8.63
C PRO A 17 17.37 -2.87 -10.10
N SER A 18 16.48 -2.24 -10.88
CA SER A 18 16.78 -1.80 -12.23
C SER A 18 17.30 -0.34 -12.21
N LYS A 19 17.97 0.08 -13.27
CA LYS A 19 18.49 1.46 -13.38
C LYS A 19 17.40 2.52 -13.26
N PHE A 20 16.19 2.21 -13.70
CA PHE A 20 15.01 3.06 -13.63
C PHE A 20 13.81 2.20 -13.23
N GLU A 21 13.06 2.62 -12.22
CA GLU A 21 11.93 1.87 -11.69
C GLU A 21 10.76 2.80 -11.37
N VAL A 22 9.58 2.35 -11.75
CA VAL A 22 8.31 3.01 -11.42
C VAL A 22 7.40 2.01 -10.70
N TYR A 23 6.89 2.42 -9.57
CA TYR A 23 5.77 1.78 -8.87
C TYR A 23 4.52 2.61 -9.12
N ASN A 24 3.45 2.00 -9.55
CA ASN A 24 2.17 2.65 -9.74
C ASN A 24 1.03 1.84 -9.14
N ASP A 25 0.09 2.52 -8.56
CA ASP A 25 -1.21 1.95 -8.20
C ASP A 25 -2.28 3.04 -8.27
N ILE A 26 -3.53 2.65 -8.45
CA ILE A 26 -4.66 3.59 -8.47
C ILE A 26 -5.17 3.89 -7.06
N GLU A 27 -4.92 3.00 -6.10
CA GLU A 27 -5.42 3.11 -4.73
C GLU A 27 -4.60 4.14 -3.94
N GLY A 28 -5.26 5.27 -3.61
CA GLY A 28 -4.59 6.43 -3.04
C GLY A 28 -3.97 6.22 -1.67
N GLU A 29 -4.59 5.42 -0.80
CA GLU A 29 -4.05 5.14 0.53
C GLU A 29 -2.80 4.27 0.45
N LEU A 30 -2.79 3.28 -0.44
CA LEU A 30 -1.65 2.43 -0.72
C LEU A 30 -0.48 3.26 -1.27
N VAL A 31 -0.75 4.10 -2.26
CA VAL A 31 0.27 5.01 -2.84
C VAL A 31 0.81 5.97 -1.78
N ASN A 32 -0.07 6.53 -0.93
CA ASN A 32 0.35 7.37 0.19
C ASN A 32 1.27 6.61 1.14
N PHE A 33 0.94 5.37 1.49
CA PHE A 33 1.80 4.52 2.33
C PHE A 33 3.20 4.36 1.72
N PHE A 34 3.30 4.02 0.44
CA PHE A 34 4.59 3.89 -0.25
C PHE A 34 5.38 5.22 -0.27
N ARG A 35 4.71 6.34 -0.53
CA ARG A 35 5.34 7.69 -0.50
C ARG A 35 5.87 8.04 0.88
N VAL A 36 5.11 7.74 1.93
CA VAL A 36 5.51 7.99 3.32
C VAL A 36 6.67 7.08 3.72
N VAL A 37 6.61 5.79 3.42
CA VAL A 37 7.74 4.87 3.68
C VAL A 37 9.00 5.34 2.97
N LYS A 38 8.89 5.80 1.72
CA LYS A 38 10.04 6.30 0.97
C LYS A 38 10.62 7.58 1.57
N ASN A 39 9.78 8.58 1.85
CA ASN A 39 10.23 9.95 2.10
C ASN A 39 10.27 10.33 3.58
N ARG A 40 9.49 9.64 4.43
CA ARG A 40 9.26 9.99 5.82
C ARG A 40 9.23 8.77 6.75
N PRO A 41 10.16 7.80 6.60
CA PRO A 41 10.12 6.55 7.39
C PRO A 41 10.25 6.79 8.89
N ALA A 42 11.03 7.78 9.32
CA ALA A 42 11.22 8.08 10.74
C ALA A 42 9.93 8.57 11.40
N GLU A 43 9.18 9.44 10.72
CA GLU A 43 7.90 9.95 11.21
C GLU A 43 6.85 8.84 11.25
N LEU A 44 6.84 7.94 10.25
CA LEU A 44 5.95 6.77 10.25
C LEU A 44 6.26 5.85 11.44
N LEU A 45 7.53 5.58 11.71
CA LEU A 45 7.94 4.75 12.84
C LEU A 45 7.57 5.38 14.18
N LEU A 46 7.72 6.70 14.32
CA LEU A 46 7.31 7.43 15.51
C LEU A 46 5.79 7.36 15.71
N GLU A 47 5.02 7.52 14.65
CA GLU A 47 3.56 7.39 14.72
C GLU A 47 3.13 5.98 15.12
N LEU A 48 3.76 4.95 14.57
CA LEU A 48 3.49 3.55 14.92
C LEU A 48 3.88 3.19 16.37
N ASP A 49 4.94 3.77 16.91
CA ASP A 49 5.39 3.53 18.30
C ASP A 49 4.39 4.08 19.34
N LEU A 50 3.62 5.09 18.97
CA LEU A 50 2.60 5.71 19.83
C LEU A 50 1.27 4.95 19.83
N LEU A 51 1.10 3.91 19.03
CA LEU A 51 -0.17 3.22 18.85
C LEU A 51 -0.23 1.90 19.63
N PRO A 52 -1.38 1.52 20.20
CA PRO A 52 -1.63 0.20 20.76
C PRO A 52 -1.80 -0.82 19.61
N LEU A 53 -0.69 -1.34 19.10
CA LEU A 53 -0.55 -2.06 17.83
C LEU A 53 -1.34 -3.38 17.70
N ASN A 54 -2.08 -3.84 18.71
CA ASN A 54 -2.82 -5.11 18.68
C ASN A 54 -4.21 -4.98 19.33
N SER A 55 -4.82 -3.81 19.27
CA SER A 55 -6.15 -3.57 19.84
C SER A 55 -7.24 -3.69 18.78
N ARG A 56 -8.31 -4.44 19.11
CA ARG A 56 -9.53 -4.50 18.28
C ARG A 56 -10.23 -3.14 18.21
N GLU A 57 -10.24 -2.40 19.30
CA GLU A 57 -10.86 -1.08 19.40
C GLU A 57 -10.14 -0.09 18.48
N GLU A 58 -8.81 -0.13 18.45
CA GLU A 58 -8.03 0.64 17.52
C GLU A 58 -8.29 0.25 16.07
N PHE A 59 -8.36 -1.05 15.76
CA PHE A 59 -8.71 -1.50 14.41
C PHE A 59 -10.06 -0.93 13.93
N ILE A 60 -11.07 -0.91 14.80
CA ILE A 60 -12.38 -0.33 14.48
C ILE A 60 -12.26 1.19 14.27
N SER A 61 -11.46 1.87 15.10
CA SER A 61 -11.16 3.30 14.95
C SER A 61 -10.52 3.60 13.59
N TRP A 62 -9.61 2.74 13.11
CA TRP A 62 -8.94 2.87 11.81
C TRP A 62 -9.88 2.65 10.62
N LEU A 63 -10.87 1.76 10.73
CA LEU A 63 -11.89 1.59 9.69
C LEU A 63 -12.70 2.88 9.48
N HIS A 64 -13.02 3.59 10.57
CA HIS A 64 -13.76 4.84 10.50
C HIS A 64 -12.92 6.05 10.09
N PHE A 65 -11.61 5.95 10.17
CA PHE A 65 -10.70 7.00 9.70
C PHE A 65 -10.74 7.19 8.17
N HIS A 66 -11.11 6.14 7.45
CA HIS A 66 -11.22 6.13 6.00
C HIS A 66 -12.38 6.99 5.47
N ASP A 67 -13.51 7.02 6.18
CA ASP A 67 -14.76 7.66 5.70
C ASP A 67 -14.74 9.21 5.76
N GLY A 68 -13.64 9.83 6.21
CA GLY A 68 -13.59 11.29 6.38
C GLY A 68 -14.57 11.85 7.43
N SER A 69 -15.40 10.97 8.01
CA SER A 69 -16.45 11.31 8.97
C SER A 69 -15.95 11.39 10.41
N ASN A 70 -14.81 10.76 10.71
CA ASN A 70 -14.10 10.90 11.97
C ASN A 70 -12.63 11.10 11.67
N GLU A 71 -12.18 12.37 11.58
CA GLU A 71 -10.81 12.59 12.03
C GLU A 71 -10.72 11.94 13.39
N PRO A 72 -9.74 11.07 13.71
CA PRO A 72 -9.41 10.83 15.09
C PRO A 72 -9.12 12.23 15.62
N THR A 73 -10.11 12.77 16.25
CA THR A 73 -10.08 14.11 16.79
C THR A 73 -9.03 14.02 17.89
N ILE A 74 -7.77 14.11 17.48
CA ILE A 74 -6.83 14.71 18.39
C ILE A 74 -7.47 16.06 18.56
N HIS A 75 -8.19 16.19 19.65
CA HIS A 75 -8.66 17.49 20.14
C HIS A 75 -7.41 18.27 20.53
N LEU A 76 -6.56 18.54 19.49
CA LEU A 76 -5.28 19.23 19.70
C LEU A 76 -5.50 20.49 20.54
N PRO A 77 -6.56 21.31 20.30
CA PRO A 77 -6.88 22.41 21.18
C PRO A 77 -7.12 21.97 22.63
N ASN A 78 -7.89 20.90 22.83
CA ASN A 78 -8.17 20.39 24.17
C ASN A 78 -6.93 19.79 24.84
N GLN A 79 -6.09 19.06 24.08
CA GLN A 79 -4.84 18.52 24.62
C GLN A 79 -3.86 19.63 24.98
N LEU A 80 -3.72 20.66 24.16
CA LEU A 80 -2.89 21.82 24.48
C LEU A 80 -3.41 22.57 25.72
N GLU A 81 -4.72 22.75 25.85
CA GLU A 81 -5.34 23.36 27.01
C GLU A 81 -5.13 22.53 28.28
N ILE A 82 -5.28 21.20 28.20
CA ILE A 82 -5.04 20.32 29.35
C ILE A 82 -3.58 20.45 29.80
N ILE A 83 -2.61 20.41 28.86
CA ILE A 83 -1.20 20.60 29.19
C ILE A 83 -0.97 21.94 29.87
N ASP A 84 -1.54 23.02 29.36
CA ASP A 84 -1.41 24.37 29.98
C ASP A 84 -1.96 24.43 31.38
N ARG A 85 -3.08 23.77 31.62
CA ARG A 85 -3.78 23.81 32.95
C ARG A 85 -3.17 22.88 34.00
N THR A 86 -2.54 21.78 33.57
CA THR A 86 -2.09 20.72 34.48
C THR A 86 -0.58 20.66 34.68
N THR A 87 0.20 21.38 33.88
CA THR A 87 1.66 21.36 34.00
C THR A 87 2.17 22.13 35.19
N PRO A 88 2.90 21.51 36.14
CA PRO A 88 3.58 22.24 37.20
C PRO A 88 4.60 23.23 36.62
N ALA A 89 4.79 24.35 37.36
CA ALA A 89 5.71 25.40 36.93
C ALA A 89 7.15 24.90 36.64
N ALA A 90 7.60 23.89 37.37
CA ALA A 90 8.93 23.28 37.20
C ALA A 90 9.10 22.49 35.87
N LEU A 91 8.00 22.13 35.18
CA LEU A 91 7.99 21.30 33.97
C LEU A 91 7.51 22.07 32.73
N MET A 92 7.46 23.40 32.78
CA MET A 92 6.94 24.22 31.65
C MET A 92 7.80 24.14 30.38
N GLU A 93 9.10 23.90 30.51
CA GLU A 93 9.97 23.70 29.35
C GLU A 93 9.68 22.40 28.63
N GLU A 94 9.53 21.31 29.37
CA GLU A 94 9.15 19.99 28.83
C GLU A 94 7.76 20.03 28.20
N ALA A 95 6.82 20.69 28.85
CA ALA A 95 5.48 20.92 28.28
C ALA A 95 5.53 21.70 26.97
N GLY A 96 6.42 22.69 26.86
CA GLY A 96 6.67 23.42 25.63
C GLY A 96 7.17 22.52 24.48
N LYS A 97 8.09 21.61 24.78
CA LYS A 97 8.57 20.60 23.82
C LYS A 97 7.45 19.65 23.39
N LEU A 98 6.64 19.17 24.36
CA LEU A 98 5.49 18.31 24.09
C LEU A 98 4.47 19.01 23.21
N LYS A 99 4.07 20.25 23.52
CA LYS A 99 3.14 21.03 22.69
C LYS A 99 3.66 21.25 21.26
N THR A 100 4.96 21.49 21.12
CA THR A 100 5.59 21.62 19.79
C THR A 100 5.52 20.31 19.01
N SER A 101 5.76 19.18 19.67
CA SER A 101 5.64 17.84 19.05
C SER A 101 4.19 17.52 18.66
N LEU A 102 3.22 17.84 19.50
CA LEU A 102 1.80 17.64 19.20
C LEU A 102 1.33 18.51 18.02
N ARG A 103 1.78 19.76 17.92
CA ARG A 103 1.49 20.61 16.76
C ARG A 103 2.11 20.06 15.47
N LYS A 104 3.37 19.66 15.50
CA LYS A 104 4.02 19.00 14.35
C LYS A 104 3.27 17.73 13.92
N ARG A 105 2.79 16.94 14.88
CA ARG A 105 2.03 15.72 14.61
C ARG A 105 0.72 16.00 13.86
N SER A 106 0.04 17.11 14.15
CA SER A 106 -1.18 17.50 13.41
C SER A 106 -0.90 17.84 11.95
N ASP A 107 0.33 18.27 11.62
CA ASP A 107 0.75 18.62 10.26
C ASP A 107 1.11 17.37 9.41
N TYR A 108 1.11 16.17 10.02
CA TYR A 108 1.50 14.91 9.37
C TYR A 108 0.29 14.03 9.06
N ARG A 109 -0.71 14.60 8.38
CA ARG A 109 -1.92 13.85 8.00
C ARG A 109 -1.59 12.64 7.12
N ASP A 110 -0.70 12.79 6.16
CA ASP A 110 -0.21 11.73 5.27
C ASP A 110 0.46 10.58 6.04
N VAL A 111 1.29 10.89 7.04
CA VAL A 111 1.96 9.89 7.90
C VAL A 111 0.94 9.11 8.71
N ARG A 112 -0.05 9.80 9.28
CA ARG A 112 -1.11 9.16 10.07
C ARG A 112 -2.00 8.27 9.22
N GLN A 113 -2.34 8.71 8.00
CA GLN A 113 -3.07 7.89 7.04
C GLN A 113 -2.26 6.65 6.64
N ALA A 114 -0.95 6.79 6.44
CA ALA A 114 -0.07 5.66 6.14
C ALA A 114 0.02 4.67 7.31
N ALA A 115 0.12 5.15 8.55
CA ALA A 115 0.10 4.31 9.74
C ALA A 115 -1.25 3.57 9.87
N ALA A 116 -2.37 4.29 9.68
CA ALA A 116 -3.72 3.72 9.68
C ALA A 116 -3.87 2.61 8.63
N TYR A 117 -3.46 2.89 7.40
CA TYR A 117 -3.48 1.93 6.31
C TYR A 117 -2.70 0.65 6.67
N LEU A 118 -1.46 0.80 7.11
CA LEU A 118 -0.61 -0.33 7.49
C LEU A 118 -1.26 -1.17 8.60
N MET A 119 -1.79 -0.54 9.64
CA MET A 119 -2.43 -1.23 10.75
C MET A 119 -3.72 -1.92 10.34
N ARG A 120 -4.53 -1.30 9.47
CA ARG A 120 -5.75 -1.89 8.92
C ARG A 120 -5.44 -3.16 8.11
N VAL A 121 -4.51 -3.07 7.17
CA VAL A 121 -4.12 -4.21 6.34
C VAL A 121 -3.53 -5.33 7.18
N ARG A 122 -2.66 -5.00 8.12
CA ARG A 122 -1.93 -5.98 8.93
C ARG A 122 -2.80 -6.69 9.97
N ASN A 123 -3.76 -5.99 10.55
CA ASN A 123 -4.68 -6.55 11.54
C ASN A 123 -5.97 -7.11 10.92
N SER A 124 -6.02 -7.28 9.61
CA SER A 124 -7.17 -7.84 8.92
C SER A 124 -6.95 -9.27 8.49
N TYR A 125 -8.06 -10.02 8.37
CA TYR A 125 -8.02 -11.37 7.81
C TYR A 125 -7.60 -11.30 6.34
N SER A 126 -6.59 -12.09 5.97
CA SER A 126 -6.04 -12.13 4.60
C SER A 126 -5.60 -10.75 4.04
N SER A 127 -5.22 -9.85 4.91
CA SER A 127 -4.82 -8.47 4.56
C SER A 127 -5.90 -7.67 3.78
N SER A 128 -7.17 -8.07 3.94
CA SER A 128 -8.30 -7.47 3.22
C SER A 128 -8.69 -6.07 3.71
N GLY A 129 -8.24 -5.66 4.89
CA GLY A 129 -8.64 -4.41 5.53
C GLY A 129 -10.07 -4.41 6.09
N ARG A 130 -10.84 -5.49 5.94
CA ARG A 130 -12.30 -5.51 6.23
C ARG A 130 -12.68 -6.17 7.55
N SER A 131 -11.92 -7.14 8.02
CA SER A 131 -12.26 -7.91 9.23
C SER A 131 -11.04 -8.08 10.12
N PHE A 132 -11.22 -7.87 11.41
CA PHE A 132 -10.13 -8.00 12.38
C PHE A 132 -9.64 -9.43 12.51
N ALA A 133 -8.33 -9.64 12.32
CA ALA A 133 -7.64 -10.88 12.61
C ALA A 133 -6.33 -10.53 13.37
N CYS A 134 -6.36 -10.76 14.67
CA CYS A 134 -5.17 -10.53 15.49
C CYS A 134 -4.06 -11.50 15.07
N GLN A 135 -3.05 -10.98 14.40
CA GLN A 135 -1.80 -11.70 14.16
C GLN A 135 -0.70 -11.03 14.98
N PRO A 136 -0.16 -11.71 16.00
CA PRO A 136 0.93 -11.16 16.79
C PRO A 136 2.10 -10.83 15.85
N PHE A 137 2.65 -9.64 15.94
CA PHE A 137 3.87 -9.29 15.23
C PHE A 137 4.86 -8.55 16.12
N SER A 138 6.11 -8.67 15.77
CA SER A 138 7.17 -7.96 16.47
C SER A 138 7.31 -6.53 15.94
N VAL A 139 7.18 -5.55 16.82
CA VAL A 139 7.42 -4.13 16.48
C VAL A 139 8.83 -3.93 15.92
N ARG A 140 9.82 -4.63 16.47
CA ARG A 140 11.21 -4.57 15.98
C ARG A 140 11.32 -5.05 14.53
N THR A 141 10.63 -6.14 14.18
CA THR A 141 10.61 -6.66 12.81
C THR A 141 9.94 -5.66 11.86
N LEU A 142 8.83 -5.06 12.27
CA LEU A 142 8.14 -4.04 11.49
C LEU A 142 9.04 -2.82 11.23
N PHE A 143 9.75 -2.34 12.24
CA PHE A 143 10.67 -1.22 12.11
C PHE A 143 11.81 -1.52 11.13
N THR A 144 12.40 -2.71 11.23
CA THR A 144 13.43 -3.15 10.28
C THR A 144 12.90 -3.21 8.87
N GLN A 145 11.71 -3.78 8.66
CA GLN A 145 11.08 -3.87 7.35
C GLN A 145 10.79 -2.49 6.73
N ILE A 146 10.32 -1.52 7.52
CA ILE A 146 10.07 -0.15 7.04
C ILE A 146 11.38 0.52 6.58
N TRP A 147 12.47 0.36 7.33
CA TRP A 147 13.77 0.90 6.94
C TRP A 147 14.33 0.22 5.68
N GLU A 148 14.22 -1.09 5.58
CA GLU A 148 14.64 -1.84 4.38
C GLU A 148 13.83 -1.43 3.15
N MET A 149 12.52 -1.31 3.30
CA MET A 149 11.62 -0.86 2.24
C MET A 149 11.93 0.59 1.83
N SER A 150 12.14 1.49 2.79
CA SER A 150 12.50 2.88 2.51
C SER A 150 13.77 2.96 1.66
N ARG A 151 14.82 2.23 2.04
CA ARG A 151 16.07 2.16 1.28
C ARG A 151 15.86 1.58 -0.12
N ARG A 152 15.05 0.51 -0.23
CA ARG A 152 14.75 -0.10 -1.54
C ARG A 152 14.00 0.85 -2.47
N LEU A 153 13.15 1.72 -1.92
CA LEU A 153 12.34 2.68 -2.67
C LEU A 153 13.07 3.99 -3.01
N GLU A 154 14.27 4.22 -2.51
CA GLU A 154 14.98 5.50 -2.62
C GLU A 154 14.99 6.08 -4.05
N ASN A 155 15.25 5.23 -5.04
CA ASN A 155 15.32 5.62 -6.45
C ASN A 155 14.09 5.22 -7.27
N VAL A 156 13.02 4.73 -6.64
CA VAL A 156 11.77 4.32 -7.31
C VAL A 156 10.85 5.53 -7.45
N ILE A 157 10.34 5.78 -8.63
CA ILE A 157 9.27 6.76 -8.85
C ILE A 157 7.95 6.14 -8.39
N ILE A 158 7.17 6.87 -7.59
CA ILE A 158 5.88 6.42 -7.09
C ILE A 158 4.78 7.24 -7.74
N GLU A 159 4.00 6.59 -8.60
CA GLU A 159 2.90 7.18 -9.34
C GLU A 159 1.54 6.77 -8.77
N GLN A 160 0.53 7.55 -9.09
CA GLN A 160 -0.87 7.24 -8.84
C GLN A 160 -1.67 7.61 -10.09
N GLN A 161 -1.63 6.71 -11.06
CA GLN A 161 -2.27 6.97 -12.37
C GLN A 161 -2.99 5.72 -12.86
N SER A 162 -4.00 5.93 -13.69
CA SER A 162 -4.60 4.84 -14.44
C SER A 162 -3.60 4.28 -15.47
N PHE A 163 -3.71 3.00 -15.78
CA PHE A 163 -2.75 2.32 -16.64
C PHE A 163 -2.71 2.89 -18.07
N GLU A 164 -3.84 3.37 -18.58
CA GLU A 164 -3.95 3.98 -19.91
C GLU A 164 -3.22 5.32 -20.01
N VAL A 165 -2.95 5.98 -18.88
CA VAL A 165 -2.11 7.18 -18.82
C VAL A 165 -0.67 6.82 -18.54
N LEU A 166 -0.43 5.90 -17.60
CA LEU A 166 0.91 5.49 -17.17
C LEU A 166 1.70 4.85 -18.32
N ILE A 167 1.09 3.87 -18.99
CA ILE A 167 1.80 3.07 -19.99
C ILE A 167 2.35 3.94 -21.12
N PRO A 168 1.57 4.79 -21.81
CA PRO A 168 2.12 5.67 -22.85
C PRO A 168 3.17 6.66 -22.33
N HIS A 169 3.03 7.11 -21.07
CA HIS A 169 3.98 8.06 -20.46
C HIS A 169 5.40 7.46 -20.35
N TYR A 170 5.49 6.19 -19.97
CA TYR A 170 6.76 5.49 -19.74
C TYR A 170 7.18 4.56 -20.89
N ASP A 171 6.46 4.54 -22.03
CA ASP A 171 6.77 3.67 -23.15
C ASP A 171 8.03 4.11 -23.90
N ARG A 172 9.04 3.27 -23.86
CA ARG A 172 10.33 3.36 -24.57
C ARG A 172 10.72 1.98 -25.06
N GLU A 173 11.63 1.88 -26.02
CA GLU A 173 12.11 0.60 -26.56
C GLU A 173 12.74 -0.32 -25.50
N ASP A 174 13.36 0.27 -24.47
CA ASP A 174 13.98 -0.43 -23.35
C ASP A 174 13.07 -0.55 -22.10
N SER A 175 11.82 -0.09 -22.21
CA SER A 175 10.84 -0.26 -21.12
C SER A 175 10.41 -1.71 -20.97
N PHE A 176 10.20 -2.11 -19.71
CA PHE A 176 9.56 -3.37 -19.36
C PHE A 176 8.42 -3.12 -18.39
N PHE A 177 7.23 -3.44 -18.84
CA PHE A 177 6.00 -3.29 -18.06
C PHE A 177 5.60 -4.62 -17.42
N TYR A 178 5.36 -4.59 -16.10
CA TYR A 178 4.77 -5.71 -15.38
C TYR A 178 3.37 -5.33 -14.91
N GLY A 179 2.39 -6.14 -15.25
CA GLY A 179 0.99 -5.96 -14.87
C GLY A 179 0.44 -7.19 -14.13
N ASP A 180 -0.04 -6.99 -12.92
CA ASP A 180 -0.79 -7.96 -12.11
C ASP A 180 -2.15 -7.33 -11.75
N PRO A 181 -3.04 -7.13 -12.75
CA PRO A 181 -4.32 -6.47 -12.54
C PRO A 181 -5.27 -7.35 -11.72
N PRO A 182 -6.40 -6.80 -11.21
CA PRO A 182 -7.48 -7.63 -10.69
C PRO A 182 -7.84 -8.72 -11.68
N TYR A 183 -7.90 -9.98 -11.22
CA TYR A 183 -8.13 -11.11 -12.11
C TYR A 183 -9.58 -11.19 -12.56
N TYR A 184 -9.78 -11.57 -13.81
CA TYR A 184 -11.10 -11.76 -14.37
C TYR A 184 -11.94 -12.72 -13.50
N ASP A 185 -13.22 -12.37 -13.30
CA ASP A 185 -14.17 -13.07 -12.42
C ASP A 185 -13.80 -13.08 -10.93
N SER A 186 -12.84 -12.22 -10.51
CA SER A 186 -12.51 -12.01 -9.10
C SER A 186 -12.54 -10.53 -8.69
N GLU A 187 -13.11 -9.68 -9.53
CA GLU A 187 -13.17 -8.22 -9.35
C GLU A 187 -13.86 -7.81 -8.04
N TYR A 188 -14.83 -8.62 -7.58
CA TYR A 188 -15.54 -8.41 -6.31
C TYR A 188 -14.63 -8.50 -5.05
N VAL A 189 -13.43 -9.03 -5.20
CA VAL A 189 -12.41 -9.10 -4.12
C VAL A 189 -11.73 -7.76 -3.93
N TYR A 190 -11.60 -7.00 -5.01
CA TYR A 190 -11.00 -5.67 -5.04
C TYR A 190 -12.12 -4.65 -5.17
N ASP A 191 -12.15 -3.58 -4.38
CA ASP A 191 -13.13 -2.49 -4.51
C ASP A 191 -12.90 -1.64 -5.79
N ALA A 192 -12.19 -2.18 -6.77
CA ALA A 192 -11.90 -1.54 -8.04
C ALA A 192 -12.89 -2.01 -9.12
N GLU A 193 -13.48 -1.06 -9.83
CA GLU A 193 -14.24 -1.33 -11.05
C GLU A 193 -13.29 -1.73 -12.17
N PHE A 194 -12.85 -2.99 -12.20
CA PHE A 194 -11.95 -3.53 -13.22
C PHE A 194 -12.62 -4.70 -13.95
N GLY A 195 -13.63 -4.40 -14.77
CA GLY A 195 -14.39 -5.40 -15.54
C GLY A 195 -13.73 -5.79 -16.85
N TRP A 196 -14.44 -6.60 -17.66
CA TRP A 196 -13.98 -7.10 -18.96
C TRP A 196 -13.44 -6.01 -19.88
N ASP A 197 -14.13 -4.86 -19.97
CA ASP A 197 -13.71 -3.74 -20.81
C ASP A 197 -12.34 -3.20 -20.44
N HIS A 198 -11.99 -3.23 -19.16
CA HIS A 198 -10.66 -2.83 -18.69
C HIS A 198 -9.58 -3.86 -19.08
N HIS A 199 -9.90 -5.17 -19.10
CA HIS A 199 -8.96 -6.19 -19.60
C HIS A 199 -8.70 -6.01 -21.08
N VAL A 200 -9.74 -5.71 -21.88
CA VAL A 200 -9.62 -5.39 -23.32
C VAL A 200 -8.77 -4.13 -23.51
N LEU A 201 -9.08 -3.07 -22.77
CA LEU A 201 -8.36 -1.80 -22.84
C LEU A 201 -6.88 -1.96 -22.45
N LEU A 202 -6.60 -2.74 -21.41
CA LEU A 202 -5.23 -3.05 -20.99
C LEU A 202 -4.46 -3.77 -22.10
N ARG A 203 -5.04 -4.83 -22.71
CA ARG A 203 -4.45 -5.53 -23.83
C ARG A 203 -4.19 -4.58 -25.00
N ASP A 204 -5.16 -3.75 -25.37
CA ASP A 204 -5.05 -2.83 -26.50
C ASP A 204 -4.02 -1.72 -26.26
N THR A 205 -3.85 -1.29 -25.02
CA THR A 205 -2.83 -0.32 -24.63
C THR A 205 -1.45 -0.95 -24.71
N LEU A 206 -1.27 -2.16 -24.17
CA LEU A 206 0.00 -2.89 -24.21
C LEU A 206 0.39 -3.31 -25.64
N ALA A 207 -0.58 -3.63 -26.50
CA ALA A 207 -0.33 -3.96 -27.89
C ALA A 207 0.32 -2.82 -28.71
N LYS A 208 0.18 -1.57 -28.26
CA LYS A 208 0.74 -0.38 -28.92
C LYS A 208 2.12 -0.01 -28.38
N CYS A 209 2.59 -0.68 -27.30
CA CYS A 209 3.87 -0.36 -26.67
C CYS A 209 5.05 -0.73 -27.56
N LYS A 210 6.08 0.10 -27.51
CA LYS A 210 7.41 -0.18 -28.04
C LYS A 210 8.21 -1.09 -27.11
N GLY A 211 7.99 -0.92 -25.81
CA GLY A 211 8.61 -1.71 -24.77
C GLY A 211 8.04 -3.13 -24.66
N LYS A 212 8.69 -3.94 -23.86
CA LYS A 212 8.24 -5.32 -23.56
C LYS A 212 7.30 -5.28 -22.36
N TRP A 213 6.41 -6.29 -22.29
CA TRP A 213 5.50 -6.41 -21.17
C TRP A 213 5.24 -7.87 -20.79
N LEU A 214 4.82 -8.05 -19.56
CA LEU A 214 4.34 -9.30 -18.99
C LEU A 214 3.13 -9.01 -18.11
N VAL A 215 2.06 -9.76 -18.32
CA VAL A 215 0.83 -9.66 -17.54
C VAL A 215 0.52 -11.01 -16.92
N SER A 216 0.29 -11.04 -15.61
CA SER A 216 -0.27 -12.20 -14.90
C SER A 216 -1.79 -12.17 -14.93
N GLN A 217 -2.41 -13.33 -15.10
CA GLN A 217 -3.85 -13.47 -15.16
C GLN A 217 -4.31 -14.87 -14.73
N VAL A 218 -5.61 -14.98 -14.38
CA VAL A 218 -6.24 -16.27 -14.16
C VAL A 218 -6.31 -17.06 -15.47
N ASP A 219 -6.07 -18.36 -15.39
CA ASP A 219 -6.20 -19.25 -16.55
C ASP A 219 -7.69 -19.58 -16.80
N CYS A 220 -8.31 -18.86 -17.73
CA CYS A 220 -9.67 -19.12 -18.20
C CYS A 220 -9.76 -18.92 -19.73
N GLN A 221 -10.85 -19.40 -20.31
CA GLN A 221 -11.04 -19.38 -21.75
C GLN A 221 -11.09 -17.95 -22.32
N GLU A 222 -11.71 -17.05 -21.61
CA GLU A 222 -11.88 -15.64 -21.98
C GLU A 222 -10.53 -14.92 -22.06
N ILE A 223 -9.70 -15.07 -21.02
CA ILE A 223 -8.36 -14.47 -20.99
C ILE A 223 -7.44 -15.11 -22.03
N ARG A 224 -7.47 -16.43 -22.20
CA ARG A 224 -6.71 -17.09 -23.28
C ARG A 224 -7.14 -16.59 -24.65
N TYR A 225 -8.43 -16.37 -24.88
CA TYR A 225 -8.93 -15.81 -26.14
C TYR A 225 -8.49 -14.36 -26.33
N LEU A 226 -8.51 -13.54 -25.27
CA LEU A 226 -8.10 -12.13 -25.29
C LEU A 226 -6.63 -11.99 -25.68
N PHE A 227 -5.76 -12.84 -25.13
CA PHE A 227 -4.30 -12.80 -25.34
C PHE A 227 -3.77 -13.85 -26.32
N ARG A 228 -4.62 -14.48 -27.16
CA ARG A 228 -4.28 -15.58 -28.07
C ARG A 228 -3.16 -15.28 -29.07
N GLU A 229 -2.92 -14.00 -29.37
CA GLU A 229 -1.87 -13.55 -30.31
C GLU A 229 -0.51 -13.39 -29.64
N TYR A 230 -0.44 -13.59 -28.32
CA TYR A 230 0.78 -13.44 -27.53
C TYR A 230 1.23 -14.77 -26.96
N GLN A 231 2.47 -14.81 -26.51
CA GLN A 231 2.99 -15.99 -25.83
C GLN A 231 2.33 -16.13 -24.46
N ILE A 232 1.65 -17.26 -24.26
CA ILE A 232 1.04 -17.62 -22.96
C ILE A 232 1.95 -18.64 -22.28
N LEU A 233 2.32 -18.36 -21.03
CA LEU A 233 3.10 -19.24 -20.18
C LEU A 233 2.25 -19.72 -19.02
N ASP A 234 2.02 -21.01 -18.94
CA ASP A 234 1.24 -21.61 -17.85
C ASP A 234 2.13 -21.94 -16.66
N PHE A 235 1.73 -21.56 -15.47
CA PHE A 235 2.34 -22.05 -14.25
C PHE A 235 1.30 -22.36 -13.19
N LYS A 236 1.56 -23.39 -12.39
CA LYS A 236 0.68 -23.78 -11.30
C LYS A 236 1.13 -23.09 -10.02
N ARG A 237 0.25 -22.29 -9.43
CA ARG A 237 0.46 -21.70 -8.12
C ARG A 237 -0.50 -22.35 -7.11
N ILE A 238 0.03 -22.91 -6.05
CA ILE A 238 -0.79 -23.36 -4.93
C ILE A 238 -1.04 -22.13 -4.06
N HIS A 239 -2.31 -21.77 -3.91
CA HIS A 239 -2.68 -20.65 -3.06
C HIS A 239 -2.20 -20.88 -1.63
N PRO A 240 -1.52 -19.93 -0.95
CA PRO A 240 -0.97 -20.14 0.40
C PRO A 240 -1.99 -20.60 1.44
N MET A 241 -3.26 -20.21 1.31
CA MET A 241 -4.34 -20.67 2.18
C MET A 241 -4.65 -22.15 2.00
N VAL A 242 -4.59 -22.66 0.78
CA VAL A 242 -4.80 -24.10 0.50
C VAL A 242 -3.65 -24.91 1.11
N GLN A 243 -2.41 -24.44 1.02
CA GLN A 243 -1.27 -25.11 1.68
C GLN A 243 -1.41 -25.17 3.20
N LYS A 244 -1.97 -24.14 3.83
CA LYS A 244 -2.16 -24.09 5.29
C LYS A 244 -3.24 -25.06 5.79
N TYR A 245 -4.30 -25.27 5.01
CA TYR A 245 -5.46 -26.09 5.42
C TYR A 245 -5.52 -27.47 4.75
N ALA A 246 -4.71 -27.72 3.74
CA ALA A 246 -4.57 -29.02 3.08
C ALA A 246 -3.09 -29.33 2.76
N PRO A 247 -2.23 -29.46 3.79
CA PRO A 247 -0.83 -29.78 3.58
C PRO A 247 -0.74 -31.20 2.99
N GLY A 248 -0.24 -31.32 1.77
CA GLY A 248 0.00 -32.62 1.11
C GLY A 248 -0.99 -33.00 0.01
N LYS A 249 -1.82 -32.09 -0.51
CA LYS A 249 -2.55 -32.26 -1.77
C LYS A 249 -1.95 -31.43 -2.87
#